data_00abbc13586e409487e1ce03ab635728
#
_entry.id   00abbc13586e409487e1ce03ab635728
#
_cell.length_a   1.000
_cell.length_b   1.000
_cell.length_c   1.000
_cell.angle_alpha   90.00
_cell.angle_beta   90.00
_cell.angle_gamma   90.00
#
_symmetry.space_group_name_H-M   'P 1'
#
loop_
_entity.id
_entity.type
_entity.pdbx_description
1 polymer ?
#
loop_
_entity_poly.entity_id
_entity_poly.type
_entity_poly.pdbx_seq_one_letter_code
_entity_poly.pdbx_strand_id
1 'polypeptide(L)'
;LEDLVKELSGVVFHPKAGSMLEKVRRIGALALKLAELIGLPEEKRKKLERSSYLCKADLLTHMVRELDELQGYMGYVYATKQGEDPEVALALYEHYLPAKPGDHIPSNEVSAVLSLADKLDSIYTLIAVGESPSGSSDPYGLRRLAYGIYAVLEAFHWDINLREVIENIPQELEEFLKTRLAAYLEPYGHDLTKAVLEVKDPLRPYQVIKEVKRLARFKEEEEFKSIVEAYRRVVRILPSNWGDERVEEVLFKEEEERALWQALKALEAVEDLRALSSLKKPIDDFFDKVLVMDQDENIRRNRLALLFKIKKLFNKFADFSKVIS
;
A
#
# COMPACT_ATOMS: atom_id res chain seq x y z
N LEU A 1 6.42 35.32 -1.94
CA LEU A 1 5.52 34.18 -2.25
C LEU A 1 4.18 34.32 -1.54
N GLU A 2 4.17 34.66 -0.26
CA GLU A 2 2.94 34.73 0.56
C GLU A 2 1.86 35.63 -0.07
N ASP A 3 2.22 36.78 -0.58
CA ASP A 3 1.28 37.72 -1.22
C ASP A 3 0.59 37.12 -2.46
N LEU A 4 1.27 36.20 -3.14
CA LEU A 4 0.75 35.51 -4.33
C LEU A 4 -0.26 34.41 -4.02
N VAL A 5 -0.25 33.87 -2.79
CA VAL A 5 -1.15 32.74 -2.44
C VAL A 5 -2.63 33.07 -2.67
N LYS A 6 -3.07 34.26 -2.28
CA LYS A 6 -4.47 34.69 -2.46
C LYS A 6 -4.84 34.84 -3.92
N GLU A 7 -3.90 35.20 -4.78
CA GLU A 7 -4.10 35.34 -6.22
C GLU A 7 -4.26 33.99 -6.94
N LEU A 8 -3.91 32.86 -6.28
CA LEU A 8 -4.15 31.52 -6.79
C LEU A 8 -5.65 31.20 -6.96
N SER A 9 -6.53 32.00 -6.37
CA SER A 9 -7.98 31.93 -6.64
C SER A 9 -8.34 32.21 -8.10
N GLY A 10 -7.50 32.97 -8.81
CA GLY A 10 -7.64 33.27 -10.24
C GLY A 10 -6.99 32.21 -11.16
N VAL A 11 -6.29 31.24 -10.62
CA VAL A 11 -5.66 30.14 -11.38
C VAL A 11 -6.54 28.91 -11.33
N VAL A 12 -7.01 28.46 -12.49
CA VAL A 12 -7.84 27.25 -12.58
C VAL A 12 -6.95 26.02 -12.42
N PHE A 13 -7.27 25.16 -11.43
CA PHE A 13 -6.68 23.83 -11.34
C PHE A 13 -7.33 22.89 -12.35
N HIS A 14 -8.66 22.82 -12.31
CA HIS A 14 -9.45 22.07 -13.28
C HIS A 14 -10.86 22.69 -13.33
N PRO A 15 -11.52 22.78 -14.52
CA PRO A 15 -12.83 23.44 -14.64
C PRO A 15 -13.92 22.92 -13.69
N LYS A 16 -13.87 21.61 -13.37
CA LYS A 16 -14.83 20.95 -12.46
C LYS A 16 -14.30 20.78 -11.02
N ALA A 17 -13.04 21.09 -10.78
CA ALA A 17 -12.37 20.85 -9.48
C ALA A 17 -11.88 22.14 -8.81
N GLY A 18 -12.21 23.29 -9.40
CA GLY A 18 -11.97 24.60 -8.82
C GLY A 18 -10.60 25.20 -9.09
N SER A 19 -10.24 26.16 -8.25
CA SER A 19 -9.00 26.94 -8.37
C SER A 19 -7.79 26.26 -7.73
N MET A 20 -6.61 26.78 -8.05
CA MET A 20 -5.37 26.36 -7.41
C MET A 20 -5.33 26.72 -5.91
N LEU A 21 -6.01 27.81 -5.50
CA LEU A 21 -6.15 28.14 -4.08
C LEU A 21 -6.96 27.06 -3.32
N GLU A 22 -8.04 26.58 -3.91
CA GLU A 22 -8.83 25.48 -3.33
C GLU A 22 -8.00 24.20 -3.22
N LYS A 23 -7.18 23.91 -4.25
CA LYS A 23 -6.22 22.80 -4.21
C LYS A 23 -5.21 22.96 -3.06
N VAL A 24 -4.62 24.13 -2.88
CA VAL A 24 -3.68 24.42 -1.77
C VAL A 24 -4.35 24.15 -0.42
N ARG A 25 -5.60 24.55 -0.24
CA ARG A 25 -6.34 24.29 1.00
C ARG A 25 -6.57 22.77 1.24
N ARG A 26 -6.92 22.02 0.19
CA ARG A 26 -7.08 20.58 0.28
C ARG A 26 -5.76 19.89 0.60
N ILE A 27 -4.66 20.28 -0.06
CA ILE A 27 -3.32 19.78 0.23
C ILE A 27 -2.98 20.00 1.72
N GLY A 28 -3.21 21.20 2.24
CA GLY A 28 -2.96 21.51 3.65
C GLY A 28 -3.75 20.61 4.60
N ALA A 29 -5.03 20.40 4.34
CA ALA A 29 -5.87 19.51 5.14
C ALA A 29 -5.41 18.05 5.09
N LEU A 30 -5.07 17.53 3.92
CA LEU A 30 -4.52 16.18 3.75
C LEU A 30 -3.16 16.02 4.43
N ALA A 31 -2.28 17.03 4.30
CA ALA A 31 -0.96 17.04 4.93
C ALA A 31 -1.05 16.93 6.45
N LEU A 32 -1.97 17.65 7.08
CA LEU A 32 -2.20 17.57 8.52
C LEU A 32 -2.74 16.21 8.97
N LYS A 33 -3.68 15.62 8.23
CA LYS A 33 -4.15 14.26 8.50
C LYS A 33 -3.01 13.24 8.41
N LEU A 34 -2.21 13.31 7.36
CA LEU A 34 -1.04 12.45 7.19
C LEU A 34 -0.02 12.63 8.32
N ALA A 35 0.27 13.88 8.69
CA ALA A 35 1.19 14.20 9.79
C ALA A 35 0.72 13.62 11.12
N GLU A 36 -0.58 13.62 11.39
CA GLU A 36 -1.16 13.01 12.58
C GLU A 36 -0.97 11.48 12.58
N LEU A 37 -1.28 10.82 11.46
CA LEU A 37 -1.17 9.36 11.32
C LEU A 37 0.25 8.84 11.50
N ILE A 38 1.25 9.59 11.04
CA ILE A 38 2.66 9.21 11.19
C ILE A 38 3.30 9.72 12.49
N GLY A 39 2.55 10.46 13.31
CA GLY A 39 3.07 11.01 14.56
C GLY A 39 4.12 12.11 14.36
N LEU A 40 3.99 12.94 13.32
CA LEU A 40 4.95 14.00 13.01
C LEU A 40 5.04 15.00 14.18
N PRO A 41 6.27 15.34 14.68
CA PRO A 41 6.43 16.29 15.78
C PRO A 41 5.86 17.68 15.48
N GLU A 42 5.40 18.38 16.51
CA GLU A 42 4.72 19.68 16.38
C GLU A 42 5.57 20.72 15.63
N GLU A 43 6.88 20.76 15.86
CA GLU A 43 7.78 21.66 15.15
C GLU A 43 7.74 21.41 13.62
N LYS A 44 7.78 20.16 13.21
CA LYS A 44 7.69 19.78 11.80
C LYS A 44 6.28 20.01 11.22
N ARG A 45 5.22 19.84 12.03
CA ARG A 45 3.85 20.17 11.62
C ARG A 45 3.70 21.65 11.25
N LYS A 46 4.28 22.56 12.03
CA LYS A 46 4.29 24.01 11.71
C LYS A 46 5.01 24.30 10.38
N LYS A 47 6.14 23.65 10.15
CA LYS A 47 6.85 23.75 8.87
C LYS A 47 6.02 23.20 7.72
N LEU A 48 5.33 22.09 7.93
CA LEU A 48 4.43 21.47 6.95
C LEU A 48 3.24 22.39 6.62
N GLU A 49 2.62 23.00 7.61
CA GLU A 49 1.55 23.98 7.41
C GLU A 49 2.04 25.15 6.55
N ARG A 50 3.23 25.71 6.89
CA ARG A 50 3.82 26.79 6.13
C ARG A 50 4.14 26.39 4.70
N SER A 51 4.77 25.25 4.50
CA SER A 51 5.13 24.79 3.17
C SER A 51 3.90 24.42 2.32
N SER A 52 2.88 23.82 2.90
CA SER A 52 1.62 23.52 2.18
C SER A 52 0.88 24.78 1.74
N TYR A 53 0.93 25.84 2.55
CA TYR A 53 0.36 27.13 2.20
C TYR A 53 1.07 27.81 1.00
N LEU A 54 2.41 27.66 0.93
CA LEU A 54 3.24 28.32 -0.08
C LEU A 54 3.47 27.47 -1.34
N CYS A 55 3.17 26.17 -1.32
CA CYS A 55 3.69 25.20 -2.29
C CYS A 55 3.32 25.42 -3.77
N LYS A 56 2.34 26.25 -4.08
CA LYS A 56 1.92 26.58 -5.45
C LYS A 56 2.06 28.07 -5.79
N ALA A 57 2.55 28.88 -4.87
CA ALA A 57 2.66 30.34 -5.06
C ALA A 57 3.62 30.72 -6.18
N ASP A 58 4.64 29.93 -6.46
CA ASP A 58 5.62 30.19 -7.53
C ASP A 58 5.02 30.10 -8.94
N LEU A 59 3.87 29.44 -9.12
CA LEU A 59 3.13 29.39 -10.39
C LEU A 59 2.74 30.77 -10.91
N LEU A 60 2.63 31.76 -10.02
CA LEU A 60 2.28 33.15 -10.37
C LEU A 60 3.50 34.04 -10.62
N THR A 61 4.71 33.54 -10.38
CA THR A 61 5.94 34.29 -10.66
C THR A 61 6.21 34.39 -12.16
N HIS A 62 6.83 35.47 -12.60
CA HIS A 62 7.21 35.65 -14.00
C HIS A 62 8.09 34.51 -14.50
N MET A 63 9.03 34.05 -13.68
CA MET A 63 9.97 33.01 -14.07
C MET A 63 9.24 31.70 -14.40
N VAL A 64 8.30 31.27 -13.56
CA VAL A 64 7.55 30.02 -13.79
C VAL A 64 6.52 30.16 -14.91
N ARG A 65 5.96 31.35 -15.13
CA ARG A 65 5.07 31.61 -16.27
C ARG A 65 5.77 31.55 -17.62
N GLU A 66 7.04 31.94 -17.67
CA GLU A 66 7.87 31.84 -18.88
C GLU A 66 8.50 30.47 -19.08
N LEU A 67 8.86 29.81 -17.97
CA LEU A 67 9.55 28.54 -17.92
C LEU A 67 8.86 27.61 -16.91
N ASP A 68 7.84 26.90 -17.35
CA ASP A 68 6.99 26.06 -16.50
C ASP A 68 7.73 24.86 -15.87
N GLU A 69 8.81 24.42 -16.50
CA GLU A 69 9.71 23.39 -15.95
C GLU A 69 10.41 23.81 -14.66
N LEU A 70 10.46 25.11 -14.35
CA LEU A 70 11.05 25.62 -13.13
C LEU A 70 10.09 25.69 -11.93
N GLN A 71 8.86 25.21 -12.10
CA GLN A 71 7.92 25.12 -10.97
C GLN A 71 8.52 24.27 -9.84
N GLY A 72 8.27 24.67 -8.62
CA GLY A 72 8.85 24.07 -7.42
C GLY A 72 10.29 24.54 -7.15
N TYR A 73 11.18 24.45 -8.14
CA TYR A 73 12.55 24.94 -7.97
C TYR A 73 12.58 26.44 -7.70
N MET A 74 11.82 27.23 -8.45
CA MET A 74 11.71 28.68 -8.19
C MET A 74 10.98 28.98 -6.88
N GLY A 75 10.04 28.15 -6.48
CA GLY A 75 9.46 28.21 -5.14
C GLY A 75 10.53 28.12 -4.05
N TYR A 76 11.42 27.13 -4.15
CA TYR A 76 12.57 26.95 -3.27
C TYR A 76 13.50 28.18 -3.28
N VAL A 77 13.89 28.65 -4.47
CA VAL A 77 14.79 29.81 -4.62
C VAL A 77 14.19 31.06 -3.97
N TYR A 78 12.95 31.37 -4.27
CA TYR A 78 12.29 32.57 -3.72
C TYR A 78 12.05 32.45 -2.22
N ALA A 79 11.62 31.31 -1.72
CA ALA A 79 11.43 31.07 -0.29
C ALA A 79 12.74 31.25 0.48
N THR A 80 13.84 30.69 -0.03
CA THR A 80 15.17 30.84 0.56
C THR A 80 15.60 32.30 0.60
N LYS A 81 15.42 33.03 -0.51
CA LYS A 81 15.74 34.48 -0.57
C LYS A 81 14.88 35.36 0.35
N GLN A 82 13.65 34.92 0.61
CA GLN A 82 12.71 35.60 1.50
C GLN A 82 12.88 35.24 2.97
N GLY A 83 13.85 34.38 3.31
CA GLY A 83 14.19 34.01 4.67
C GLY A 83 13.26 32.98 5.31
N GLU A 84 12.54 32.18 4.51
CA GLU A 84 11.78 31.04 5.02
C GLU A 84 12.72 29.99 5.66
N ASP A 85 12.18 29.21 6.58
CA ASP A 85 12.93 28.08 7.15
C ASP A 85 13.45 27.17 6.02
N PRO A 86 14.72 26.72 6.09
CA PRO A 86 15.32 25.90 5.02
C PRO A 86 14.53 24.64 4.67
N GLU A 87 13.90 24.00 5.66
CA GLU A 87 13.08 22.82 5.46
C GLU A 87 11.75 23.14 4.76
N VAL A 88 11.17 24.31 5.09
CA VAL A 88 10.00 24.86 4.40
C VAL A 88 10.34 25.16 2.94
N ALA A 89 11.43 25.87 2.69
CA ALA A 89 11.87 26.22 1.34
C ALA A 89 12.11 24.95 0.49
N LEU A 90 12.82 23.97 1.05
CA LEU A 90 13.14 22.72 0.36
C LEU A 90 11.88 21.93 0.01
N ALA A 91 10.88 21.92 0.90
CA ALA A 91 9.61 21.22 0.64
C ALA A 91 8.87 21.80 -0.58
N LEU A 92 9.02 23.08 -0.89
CA LEU A 92 8.41 23.68 -2.10
C LEU A 92 8.96 23.07 -3.40
N TYR A 93 10.18 22.59 -3.39
CA TYR A 93 10.77 21.86 -4.51
C TYR A 93 10.47 20.37 -4.43
N GLU A 94 10.78 19.75 -3.32
CA GLU A 94 10.75 18.29 -3.18
C GLU A 94 9.35 17.69 -3.18
N HIS A 95 8.28 18.48 -2.96
CA HIS A 95 6.93 17.91 -2.99
C HIS A 95 6.51 17.42 -4.39
N TYR A 96 7.18 17.83 -5.46
CA TYR A 96 7.00 17.28 -6.79
C TYR A 96 7.69 15.92 -6.98
N LEU A 97 8.67 15.60 -6.11
CA LEU A 97 9.41 14.35 -6.19
C LEU A 97 8.68 13.18 -5.50
N PRO A 98 8.95 11.93 -5.94
CA PRO A 98 9.49 11.60 -7.25
C PRO A 98 8.46 11.89 -8.35
N ALA A 99 8.89 12.45 -9.47
CA ALA A 99 8.03 12.74 -10.61
C ALA A 99 7.94 11.55 -11.59
N LYS A 100 8.92 10.64 -11.54
CA LYS A 100 9.00 9.44 -12.38
C LYS A 100 9.85 8.36 -11.68
N PRO A 101 9.79 7.11 -12.14
CA PRO A 101 10.69 6.05 -11.67
C PRO A 101 12.17 6.45 -11.80
N GLY A 102 12.93 6.22 -10.72
CA GLY A 102 14.36 6.56 -10.65
C GLY A 102 14.69 7.97 -10.16
N ASP A 103 13.69 8.82 -9.97
CA ASP A 103 13.92 10.14 -9.33
C ASP A 103 14.26 9.98 -7.84
N HIS A 104 14.86 11.02 -7.29
CA HIS A 104 15.10 11.11 -5.86
C HIS A 104 13.79 11.13 -5.07
N ILE A 105 13.83 10.50 -3.92
CA ILE A 105 12.75 10.61 -2.92
C ILE A 105 12.96 11.91 -2.12
N PRO A 106 11.88 12.58 -1.66
CA PRO A 106 12.00 13.71 -0.74
C PRO A 106 12.96 13.40 0.42
N SER A 107 13.84 14.33 0.76
CA SER A 107 14.95 14.08 1.68
C SER A 107 14.57 14.09 3.16
N ASN A 108 13.37 14.60 3.49
CA ASN A 108 12.90 14.75 4.87
C ASN A 108 11.39 14.52 4.96
N GLU A 109 10.91 14.36 6.19
CA GLU A 109 9.50 14.03 6.44
C GLU A 109 8.52 15.15 6.04
N VAL A 110 8.90 16.42 6.19
CA VAL A 110 8.04 17.57 5.79
C VAL A 110 7.81 17.54 4.29
N SER A 111 8.89 17.44 3.51
CA SER A 111 8.82 17.32 2.05
C SER A 111 8.04 16.08 1.60
N ALA A 112 8.26 14.96 2.28
CA ALA A 112 7.62 13.67 1.95
C ALA A 112 6.11 13.70 2.22
N VAL A 113 5.67 14.24 3.35
CA VAL A 113 4.24 14.39 3.67
C VAL A 113 3.56 15.34 2.69
N LEU A 114 4.21 16.45 2.35
CA LEU A 114 3.68 17.40 1.37
C LEU A 114 3.55 16.75 -0.03
N SER A 115 4.55 15.96 -0.42
CA SER A 115 4.52 15.18 -1.66
C SER A 115 3.34 14.21 -1.71
N LEU A 116 3.11 13.46 -0.63
CA LEU A 116 1.94 12.56 -0.54
C LEU A 116 0.63 13.32 -0.62
N ALA A 117 0.50 14.42 0.12
CA ALA A 117 -0.72 15.23 0.15
C ALA A 117 -1.08 15.79 -1.23
N ASP A 118 -0.12 16.37 -1.95
CA ASP A 118 -0.34 16.92 -3.30
C ASP A 118 -0.73 15.82 -4.31
N LYS A 119 -0.03 14.68 -4.29
CA LYS A 119 -0.31 13.55 -5.19
C LYS A 119 -1.67 12.92 -4.91
N LEU A 120 -2.00 12.71 -3.63
CA LEU A 120 -3.30 12.16 -3.23
C LEU A 120 -4.45 13.11 -3.59
N ASP A 121 -4.29 14.42 -3.34
CA ASP A 121 -5.29 15.42 -3.75
C ASP A 121 -5.54 15.39 -5.25
N SER A 122 -4.48 15.38 -6.05
CA SER A 122 -4.60 15.35 -7.50
C SER A 122 -5.33 14.11 -8.00
N ILE A 123 -4.94 12.93 -7.53
CA ILE A 123 -5.56 11.66 -7.95
C ILE A 123 -7.01 11.61 -7.52
N TYR A 124 -7.32 11.88 -6.26
CA TYR A 124 -8.68 11.85 -5.74
C TYR A 124 -9.59 12.83 -6.47
N THR A 125 -9.16 14.08 -6.56
CA THR A 125 -9.98 15.16 -7.12
C THR A 125 -10.23 14.97 -8.61
N LEU A 126 -9.21 14.56 -9.38
CA LEU A 126 -9.36 14.38 -10.83
C LEU A 126 -10.17 13.13 -11.17
N ILE A 127 -10.00 12.02 -10.48
CA ILE A 127 -10.87 10.85 -10.65
C ILE A 127 -12.33 11.19 -10.30
N ALA A 128 -12.55 11.94 -9.22
CA ALA A 128 -13.90 12.33 -8.80
C ALA A 128 -14.64 13.19 -9.83
N VAL A 129 -13.92 13.91 -10.69
CA VAL A 129 -14.52 14.71 -11.78
C VAL A 129 -14.49 14.02 -13.15
N GLY A 130 -14.11 12.75 -13.19
CA GLY A 130 -14.17 11.90 -14.38
C GLY A 130 -12.91 11.90 -15.25
N GLU A 131 -11.77 12.32 -14.71
CA GLU A 131 -10.49 12.40 -15.44
C GLU A 131 -9.61 11.14 -15.21
N SER A 132 -10.23 9.97 -15.11
CA SER A 132 -9.50 8.72 -14.97
C SER A 132 -8.67 8.40 -16.22
N PRO A 133 -7.42 7.94 -16.07
CA PRO A 133 -6.62 7.51 -17.21
C PRO A 133 -7.26 6.33 -17.95
N SER A 134 -7.24 6.37 -19.28
CA SER A 134 -7.78 5.30 -20.12
C SER A 134 -6.80 4.94 -21.26
N GLY A 135 -6.61 3.65 -21.51
CA GLY A 135 -5.65 3.18 -22.50
C GLY A 135 -4.26 3.80 -22.34
N SER A 136 -3.74 4.45 -23.36
CA SER A 136 -2.48 5.22 -23.31
C SER A 136 -2.64 6.66 -22.81
N SER A 137 -3.88 7.16 -22.69
CA SER A 137 -4.15 8.55 -22.29
C SER A 137 -4.05 8.73 -20.78
N ASP A 138 -3.23 9.68 -20.38
CA ASP A 138 -3.06 10.12 -18.98
C ASP A 138 -2.61 11.59 -18.97
N PRO A 139 -3.52 12.53 -19.34
CA PRO A 139 -3.16 13.93 -19.54
C PRO A 139 -2.66 14.61 -18.27
N TYR A 140 -3.08 14.15 -17.11
CA TYR A 140 -2.66 14.69 -15.81
C TYR A 140 -1.54 13.90 -15.13
N GLY A 141 -1.07 12.82 -15.75
CA GLY A 141 0.01 12.00 -15.19
C GLY A 141 -0.35 11.25 -13.91
N LEU A 142 -1.62 10.85 -13.73
CA LEU A 142 -2.08 10.20 -12.49
C LEU A 142 -1.36 8.89 -12.20
N ARG A 143 -0.95 8.16 -13.24
CA ARG A 143 -0.15 6.94 -13.08
C ARG A 143 1.22 7.21 -12.45
N ARG A 144 1.86 8.31 -12.85
CA ARG A 144 3.14 8.75 -12.27
C ARG A 144 2.97 9.25 -10.84
N LEU A 145 1.87 9.94 -10.55
CA LEU A 145 1.56 10.38 -9.19
C LEU A 145 1.36 9.19 -8.25
N ALA A 146 0.63 8.16 -8.68
CA ALA A 146 0.46 6.94 -7.89
C ALA A 146 1.79 6.23 -7.62
N TYR A 147 2.67 6.13 -8.63
CA TYR A 147 4.04 5.63 -8.43
C TYR A 147 4.75 6.42 -7.32
N GLY A 148 4.69 7.75 -7.38
CA GLY A 148 5.31 8.63 -6.38
C GLY A 148 4.80 8.38 -4.96
N ILE A 149 3.49 8.15 -4.81
CA ILE A 149 2.89 7.80 -3.51
C ILE A 149 3.53 6.52 -2.95
N TYR A 150 3.58 5.45 -3.75
CA TYR A 150 4.13 4.16 -3.29
C TYR A 150 5.62 4.26 -2.98
N ALA A 151 6.39 4.96 -3.81
CA ALA A 151 7.82 5.16 -3.60
C ALA A 151 8.11 5.92 -2.30
N VAL A 152 7.34 6.95 -1.97
CA VAL A 152 7.48 7.70 -0.71
C VAL A 152 7.09 6.84 0.48
N LEU A 153 5.93 6.18 0.43
CA LEU A 153 5.48 5.30 1.52
C LEU A 153 6.47 4.18 1.81
N GLU A 154 7.06 3.62 0.77
CA GLU A 154 8.09 2.58 0.91
C GLU A 154 9.38 3.13 1.53
N ALA A 155 9.89 4.25 1.02
CA ALA A 155 11.15 4.83 1.46
C ALA A 155 11.13 5.25 2.94
N PHE A 156 10.01 5.78 3.41
CA PHE A 156 9.82 6.20 4.79
C PHE A 156 9.23 5.12 5.71
N HIS A 157 8.91 3.94 5.17
CA HIS A 157 8.29 2.84 5.90
C HIS A 157 6.97 3.22 6.58
N TRP A 158 6.19 4.08 5.95
CA TRP A 158 4.92 4.56 6.50
C TRP A 158 3.76 3.62 6.17
N ASP A 159 3.25 2.94 7.19
CA ASP A 159 2.06 2.10 7.09
C ASP A 159 0.80 2.95 7.31
N ILE A 160 0.35 3.57 6.24
CA ILE A 160 -0.83 4.44 6.24
C ILE A 160 -2.00 3.69 5.58
N ASN A 161 -3.15 3.68 6.25
CA ASN A 161 -4.41 3.30 5.66
C ASN A 161 -5.01 4.52 4.94
N LEU A 162 -5.09 4.47 3.63
CA LEU A 162 -5.60 5.60 2.83
C LEU A 162 -7.07 5.93 3.13
N ARG A 163 -7.86 5.00 3.69
CA ARG A 163 -9.22 5.29 4.16
C ARG A 163 -9.27 6.24 5.35
N GLU A 164 -8.19 6.35 6.11
CA GLU A 164 -8.09 7.30 7.23
C GLU A 164 -7.72 8.71 6.75
N VAL A 165 -7.18 8.82 5.54
CA VAL A 165 -6.76 10.09 4.91
C VAL A 165 -7.88 10.67 4.04
N ILE A 166 -8.47 9.81 3.20
CA ILE A 166 -9.50 10.18 2.22
C ILE A 166 -10.83 9.61 2.68
N GLU A 167 -11.78 10.48 2.97
CA GLU A 167 -13.14 10.09 3.31
C GLU A 167 -13.90 9.61 2.06
N ASN A 168 -14.65 8.52 2.19
CA ASN A 168 -15.51 8.00 1.12
C ASN A 168 -14.77 7.73 -0.19
N ILE A 169 -13.77 6.86 -0.17
CA ILE A 169 -13.03 6.46 -1.38
C ILE A 169 -14.00 5.82 -2.39
N PRO A 170 -14.18 6.40 -3.59
CA PRO A 170 -15.00 5.80 -4.63
C PRO A 170 -14.39 4.49 -5.12
N GLN A 171 -15.22 3.55 -5.55
CA GLN A 171 -14.75 2.27 -6.09
C GLN A 171 -13.76 2.46 -7.25
N GLU A 172 -14.00 3.43 -8.13
CA GLU A 172 -13.10 3.74 -9.24
C GLU A 172 -11.69 4.14 -8.78
N LEU A 173 -11.60 4.94 -7.71
CA LEU A 173 -10.31 5.30 -7.10
C LEU A 173 -9.61 4.10 -6.47
N GLU A 174 -10.35 3.24 -5.75
CA GLU A 174 -9.80 2.02 -5.15
C GLU A 174 -9.23 1.09 -6.23
N GLU A 175 -9.98 0.84 -7.31
CA GLU A 175 -9.52 0.02 -8.43
C GLU A 175 -8.31 0.62 -9.16
N PHE A 176 -8.30 1.95 -9.34
CA PHE A 176 -7.15 2.66 -9.91
C PHE A 176 -5.91 2.45 -9.03
N LEU A 177 -6.00 2.72 -7.73
CA LEU A 177 -4.87 2.57 -6.80
C LEU A 177 -4.39 1.11 -6.73
N LYS A 178 -5.29 0.13 -6.66
CA LYS A 178 -4.96 -1.29 -6.68
C LYS A 178 -4.18 -1.67 -7.95
N THR A 179 -4.66 -1.23 -9.10
CA THR A 179 -4.01 -1.50 -10.40
C THR A 179 -2.63 -0.85 -10.48
N ARG A 180 -2.48 0.37 -9.95
CA ARG A 180 -1.18 1.06 -9.92
C ARG A 180 -0.20 0.45 -8.92
N LEU A 181 -0.68 -0.04 -7.79
CA LEU A 181 0.14 -0.77 -6.84
C LEU A 181 0.67 -2.08 -7.44
N ALA A 182 -0.18 -2.80 -8.19
CA ALA A 182 0.25 -3.99 -8.92
C ALA A 182 1.34 -3.66 -9.95
N ALA A 183 1.19 -2.56 -10.70
CA ALA A 183 2.19 -2.09 -11.64
C ALA A 183 3.52 -1.66 -10.96
N TYR A 184 3.43 -1.02 -9.79
CA TYR A 184 4.61 -0.66 -8.99
C TYR A 184 5.41 -1.90 -8.55
N LEU A 185 4.71 -3.00 -8.29
CA LEU A 185 5.28 -4.26 -7.80
C LEU A 185 5.63 -5.27 -8.91
N GLU A 186 5.40 -4.92 -10.18
CA GLU A 186 5.70 -5.81 -11.32
C GLU A 186 7.12 -6.41 -11.31
N PRO A 187 8.18 -5.68 -10.91
CA PRO A 187 9.54 -6.23 -10.85
C PRO A 187 9.71 -7.44 -9.92
N TYR A 188 8.79 -7.63 -8.96
CA TYR A 188 8.84 -8.74 -7.99
C TYR A 188 8.04 -9.98 -8.44
N GLY A 189 7.32 -9.89 -9.55
CA GLY A 189 6.52 -10.97 -10.13
C GLY A 189 5.01 -10.75 -9.99
N HIS A 190 4.31 -10.97 -11.09
CA HIS A 190 2.85 -10.80 -11.15
C HIS A 190 2.11 -11.78 -10.22
N ASP A 191 2.58 -13.02 -10.16
CA ASP A 191 2.01 -14.09 -9.33
C ASP A 191 2.10 -13.77 -7.83
N LEU A 192 3.26 -13.29 -7.37
CA LEU A 192 3.46 -12.90 -5.97
C LEU A 192 2.60 -11.69 -5.60
N THR A 193 2.56 -10.69 -6.45
CA THR A 193 1.73 -9.50 -6.24
C THR A 193 0.25 -9.87 -6.15
N LYS A 194 -0.24 -10.72 -7.06
CA LYS A 194 -1.60 -11.22 -7.03
C LYS A 194 -1.90 -11.99 -5.74
N ALA A 195 -1.00 -12.89 -5.34
CA ALA A 195 -1.14 -13.69 -4.13
C ALA A 195 -1.29 -12.82 -2.87
N VAL A 196 -0.55 -11.73 -2.78
CA VAL A 196 -0.64 -10.80 -1.64
C VAL A 196 -1.90 -9.94 -1.71
N LEU A 197 -2.28 -9.43 -2.89
CA LEU A 197 -3.47 -8.60 -3.06
C LEU A 197 -4.80 -9.37 -2.88
N GLU A 198 -4.79 -10.71 -2.90
CA GLU A 198 -5.96 -11.51 -2.54
C GLU A 198 -6.28 -11.47 -1.03
N VAL A 199 -5.30 -11.17 -0.20
CA VAL A 199 -5.42 -11.25 1.27
C VAL A 199 -5.09 -9.94 2.00
N LYS A 200 -4.41 -9.01 1.35
CA LYS A 200 -4.04 -7.71 1.90
C LYS A 200 -4.85 -6.58 1.25
N ASP A 201 -5.14 -5.56 2.06
CA ASP A 201 -5.86 -4.38 1.60
C ASP A 201 -4.96 -3.50 0.71
N PRO A 202 -5.34 -3.25 -0.56
CA PRO A 202 -4.57 -2.37 -1.45
C PRO A 202 -4.51 -0.92 -0.97
N LEU A 203 -5.43 -0.50 -0.08
CA LEU A 203 -5.44 0.83 0.52
C LEU A 203 -4.54 0.95 1.76
N ARG A 204 -3.80 -0.11 2.10
CA ARG A 204 -2.62 -0.08 2.97
C ARG A 204 -1.36 -0.47 2.17
N PRO A 205 -0.92 0.39 1.24
CA PRO A 205 0.05 0.02 0.21
C PRO A 205 1.39 -0.46 0.78
N TYR A 206 1.87 0.16 1.87
CA TYR A 206 3.14 -0.25 2.47
C TYR A 206 3.12 -1.69 2.96
N GLN A 207 2.01 -2.16 3.53
CA GLN A 207 1.88 -3.56 3.94
C GLN A 207 1.96 -4.51 2.74
N VAL A 208 1.30 -4.17 1.64
CA VAL A 208 1.36 -4.96 0.40
C VAL A 208 2.79 -4.99 -0.15
N ILE A 209 3.44 -3.82 -0.26
CA ILE A 209 4.82 -3.69 -0.76
C ILE A 209 5.78 -4.53 0.09
N LYS A 210 5.70 -4.39 1.41
CA LYS A 210 6.53 -5.13 2.36
C LYS A 210 6.37 -6.64 2.19
N GLU A 211 5.12 -7.10 2.08
CA GLU A 211 4.83 -8.53 1.99
C GLU A 211 5.25 -9.13 0.63
N VAL A 212 4.99 -8.45 -0.48
CA VAL A 212 5.45 -8.90 -1.80
C VAL A 212 6.97 -9.02 -1.84
N LYS A 213 7.70 -8.06 -1.29
CA LYS A 213 9.18 -8.10 -1.22
C LYS A 213 9.70 -9.24 -0.34
N ARG A 214 9.02 -9.50 0.79
CA ARG A 214 9.34 -10.66 1.65
C ARG A 214 9.14 -11.97 0.91
N LEU A 215 8.01 -12.11 0.24
CA LEU A 215 7.65 -13.28 -0.53
C LEU A 215 8.64 -13.52 -1.69
N ALA A 216 9.04 -12.45 -2.38
CA ALA A 216 10.03 -12.53 -3.46
C ALA A 216 11.40 -13.03 -2.98
N ARG A 217 11.84 -12.60 -1.79
CA ARG A 217 13.08 -13.11 -1.18
C ARG A 217 12.96 -14.57 -0.78
N PHE A 218 11.83 -14.97 -0.20
CA PHE A 218 11.58 -16.35 0.21
C PHE A 218 11.46 -17.29 -1.00
N LYS A 219 10.99 -16.80 -2.15
CA LYS A 219 10.88 -17.56 -3.40
C LYS A 219 12.23 -18.12 -3.88
N GLU A 220 13.33 -17.48 -3.52
CA GLU A 220 14.68 -17.94 -3.86
C GLU A 220 15.18 -19.11 -2.96
N GLU A 221 14.47 -19.45 -1.89
CA GLU A 221 14.83 -20.52 -0.95
C GLU A 221 14.21 -21.86 -1.39
N GLU A 222 14.92 -22.98 -1.14
CA GLU A 222 14.46 -24.32 -1.54
C GLU A 222 13.12 -24.71 -0.92
N GLU A 223 12.90 -24.26 0.32
CA GLU A 223 11.70 -24.55 1.09
C GLU A 223 10.44 -23.95 0.48
N PHE A 224 10.58 -22.86 -0.29
CA PHE A 224 9.43 -22.14 -0.84
C PHE A 224 8.52 -23.03 -1.71
N LYS A 225 9.11 -23.78 -2.65
CA LYS A 225 8.32 -24.66 -3.54
C LYS A 225 7.55 -25.71 -2.74
N SER A 226 8.22 -26.30 -1.77
CA SER A 226 7.63 -27.35 -0.97
C SER A 226 6.46 -26.85 -0.11
N ILE A 227 6.55 -25.63 0.43
CA ILE A 227 5.48 -25.03 1.21
C ILE A 227 4.28 -24.60 0.33
N VAL A 228 4.54 -24.10 -0.87
CA VAL A 228 3.50 -23.79 -1.86
C VAL A 228 2.73 -25.05 -2.25
N GLU A 229 3.42 -26.17 -2.47
CA GLU A 229 2.78 -27.45 -2.79
C GLU A 229 1.93 -27.98 -1.62
N ALA A 230 2.46 -27.93 -0.39
CA ALA A 230 1.72 -28.31 0.80
C ALA A 230 0.44 -27.48 0.97
N TYR A 231 0.52 -26.17 0.81
CA TYR A 231 -0.65 -25.28 0.85
C TYR A 231 -1.67 -25.61 -0.23
N ARG A 232 -1.23 -25.86 -1.46
CA ARG A 232 -2.13 -26.26 -2.56
C ARG A 232 -2.91 -27.55 -2.27
N ARG A 233 -2.25 -28.53 -1.65
CA ARG A 233 -2.96 -29.76 -1.21
C ARG A 233 -4.09 -29.43 -0.24
N VAL A 234 -3.83 -28.56 0.73
CA VAL A 234 -4.83 -28.10 1.70
C VAL A 234 -6.01 -27.41 1.03
N VAL A 235 -5.75 -26.44 0.15
CA VAL A 235 -6.81 -25.65 -0.49
C VAL A 235 -7.67 -26.48 -1.45
N ARG A 236 -7.09 -27.48 -2.13
CA ARG A 236 -7.82 -28.33 -3.08
C ARG A 236 -8.93 -29.16 -2.44
N ILE A 237 -8.74 -29.59 -1.20
CA ILE A 237 -9.70 -30.45 -0.51
C ILE A 237 -10.78 -29.64 0.23
N LEU A 238 -10.52 -28.38 0.51
CA LEU A 238 -11.46 -27.49 1.18
C LEU A 238 -12.61 -27.12 0.24
N PRO A 239 -13.87 -27.29 0.66
CA PRO A 239 -15.00 -26.75 -0.08
C PRO A 239 -14.89 -25.22 -0.21
N SER A 240 -15.32 -24.68 -1.36
CA SER A 240 -15.24 -23.23 -1.64
C SER A 240 -15.96 -22.35 -0.62
N ASN A 241 -17.02 -22.88 -0.02
CA ASN A 241 -17.87 -22.18 0.95
C ASN A 241 -17.55 -22.55 2.40
N TRP A 242 -16.40 -23.19 2.67
CA TRP A 242 -16.07 -23.60 4.03
C TRP A 242 -15.77 -22.40 4.91
N GLY A 243 -16.42 -22.35 6.09
CA GLY A 243 -16.25 -21.29 7.08
C GLY A 243 -15.17 -21.58 8.13
N ASP A 244 -14.93 -20.61 9.00
CA ASP A 244 -14.02 -20.73 10.14
C ASP A 244 -14.71 -21.48 11.29
N GLU A 245 -14.66 -22.81 11.24
CA GLU A 245 -15.20 -23.68 12.28
C GLU A 245 -14.19 -23.96 13.39
N ARG A 246 -14.70 -24.27 14.58
CA ARG A 246 -13.87 -24.63 15.72
C ARG A 246 -13.27 -26.04 15.52
N VAL A 247 -11.99 -26.19 15.83
CA VAL A 247 -11.34 -27.49 15.91
C VAL A 247 -11.56 -28.09 17.31
N GLU A 248 -12.04 -29.31 17.35
CA GLU A 248 -12.31 -30.06 18.59
C GLU A 248 -11.28 -31.19 18.76
N GLU A 249 -10.35 -31.02 19.70
CA GLU A 249 -9.24 -31.97 19.95
C GLU A 249 -9.76 -33.35 20.36
N VAL A 250 -10.94 -33.43 20.99
CA VAL A 250 -11.57 -34.69 21.41
C VAL A 250 -12.01 -35.59 20.22
N LEU A 251 -12.13 -35.01 19.04
CA LEU A 251 -12.48 -35.71 17.81
C LEU A 251 -11.28 -36.23 17.03
N PHE A 252 -10.05 -35.92 17.48
CA PHE A 252 -8.86 -36.44 16.83
C PHE A 252 -8.69 -37.94 17.07
N LYS A 253 -8.62 -38.70 16.00
CA LYS A 253 -8.40 -40.15 16.02
C LYS A 253 -6.94 -40.51 15.81
N GLU A 254 -6.27 -39.82 14.89
CA GLU A 254 -4.91 -40.10 14.49
C GLU A 254 -3.90 -39.17 15.19
N GLU A 255 -2.66 -39.64 15.39
CA GLU A 255 -1.59 -38.81 15.97
C GLU A 255 -1.21 -37.66 15.09
N GLU A 256 -1.33 -37.82 13.77
CA GLU A 256 -1.01 -36.80 12.78
C GLU A 256 -1.97 -35.60 12.86
N GLU A 257 -3.23 -35.81 13.25
CA GLU A 257 -4.17 -34.72 13.53
C GLU A 257 -3.69 -33.86 14.71
N ARG A 258 -3.24 -34.52 15.79
CA ARG A 258 -2.69 -33.86 17.00
C ARG A 258 -1.38 -33.14 16.68
N ALA A 259 -0.48 -33.80 15.95
CA ALA A 259 0.81 -33.22 15.56
C ALA A 259 0.65 -31.97 14.71
N LEU A 260 -0.25 -32.02 13.72
CA LEU A 260 -0.56 -30.86 12.86
C LEU A 260 -1.18 -29.72 13.67
N TRP A 261 -2.11 -30.05 14.56
CA TRP A 261 -2.75 -29.02 15.42
C TRP A 261 -1.74 -28.35 16.35
N GLN A 262 -0.81 -29.08 16.96
CA GLN A 262 0.25 -28.52 17.80
C GLN A 262 1.19 -27.63 17.00
N ALA A 263 1.58 -28.07 15.79
CA ALA A 263 2.41 -27.26 14.89
C ALA A 263 1.74 -25.95 14.51
N LEU A 264 0.43 -25.97 14.25
CA LEU A 264 -0.35 -24.75 13.96
C LEU A 264 -0.42 -23.80 15.15
N LYS A 265 -0.72 -24.32 16.35
CA LYS A 265 -0.77 -23.51 17.57
C LYS A 265 0.56 -22.81 17.86
N ALA A 266 1.68 -23.50 17.59
CA ALA A 266 3.02 -22.92 17.76
C ALA A 266 3.28 -21.72 16.81
N LEU A 267 2.54 -21.63 15.71
CA LEU A 267 2.70 -20.59 14.69
C LEU A 267 1.62 -19.50 14.71
N GLU A 268 0.65 -19.54 15.62
CA GLU A 268 -0.45 -18.57 15.66
C GLU A 268 0.02 -17.12 15.77
N ALA A 269 1.10 -16.86 16.53
CA ALA A 269 1.68 -15.54 16.73
C ALA A 269 2.90 -15.24 15.85
N VAL A 270 3.21 -16.12 14.88
CA VAL A 270 4.40 -15.99 14.04
C VAL A 270 4.20 -14.89 12.99
N GLU A 271 5.18 -13.99 12.92
CA GLU A 271 5.28 -12.94 11.90
C GLU A 271 6.30 -13.29 10.82
N ASP A 272 7.16 -14.29 11.04
CA ASP A 272 8.14 -14.73 10.06
C ASP A 272 7.54 -15.76 9.09
N LEU A 273 7.46 -15.37 7.84
CA LEU A 273 6.99 -16.20 6.72
C LEU A 273 7.74 -17.55 6.62
N ARG A 274 9.05 -17.55 6.91
CA ARG A 274 9.90 -18.75 6.84
C ARG A 274 9.49 -19.83 7.84
N ALA A 275 8.89 -19.42 8.96
CA ALA A 275 8.42 -20.37 9.97
C ALA A 275 7.33 -21.32 9.42
N LEU A 276 6.62 -20.93 8.36
CA LEU A 276 5.64 -21.80 7.68
C LEU A 276 6.29 -23.09 7.14
N SER A 277 7.60 -23.10 6.88
CA SER A 277 8.32 -24.29 6.42
C SER A 277 8.21 -25.46 7.40
N SER A 278 8.07 -25.18 8.70
CA SER A 278 7.88 -26.18 9.73
C SER A 278 6.56 -26.95 9.60
N LEU A 279 5.58 -26.44 8.88
CA LEU A 279 4.30 -27.10 8.62
C LEU A 279 4.35 -28.13 7.51
N LYS A 280 5.38 -28.12 6.65
CA LYS A 280 5.44 -29.03 5.50
C LYS A 280 5.33 -30.48 5.94
N LYS A 281 6.19 -30.93 6.84
CA LYS A 281 6.18 -32.31 7.30
C LYS A 281 4.86 -32.70 8.02
N PRO A 282 4.36 -31.93 8.99
CA PRO A 282 3.05 -32.22 9.58
C PRO A 282 1.90 -32.26 8.58
N ILE A 283 1.89 -31.42 7.55
CA ILE A 283 0.87 -31.46 6.49
C ILE A 283 1.01 -32.73 5.65
N ASP A 284 2.20 -33.09 5.23
CA ASP A 284 2.44 -34.31 4.45
C ASP A 284 2.05 -35.57 5.23
N ASP A 285 2.53 -35.71 6.48
CA ASP A 285 2.19 -36.85 7.35
C ASP A 285 0.67 -36.96 7.56
N PHE A 286 -0.02 -35.84 7.73
CA PHE A 286 -1.46 -35.78 7.85
C PHE A 286 -2.18 -36.32 6.58
N PHE A 287 -1.82 -35.85 5.40
CA PHE A 287 -2.42 -36.31 4.15
C PHE A 287 -2.06 -37.76 3.80
N ASP A 288 -0.92 -38.27 4.27
CA ASP A 288 -0.48 -39.63 4.00
C ASP A 288 -1.20 -40.66 4.87
N LYS A 289 -1.66 -40.27 6.07
CA LYS A 289 -2.23 -41.20 7.05
C LYS A 289 -3.69 -40.90 7.43
N VAL A 290 -4.18 -39.71 7.20
CA VAL A 290 -5.53 -39.29 7.61
C VAL A 290 -6.47 -39.21 6.41
N LEU A 291 -7.58 -39.97 6.47
CA LEU A 291 -8.66 -39.88 5.50
C LEU A 291 -9.50 -38.65 5.80
N VAL A 292 -9.24 -37.51 5.14
CA VAL A 292 -9.96 -36.24 5.41
C VAL A 292 -11.47 -36.41 5.24
N MET A 293 -11.92 -37.04 4.15
CA MET A 293 -13.32 -37.25 3.82
C MET A 293 -13.86 -38.52 4.52
N ASP A 294 -13.78 -38.55 5.86
CA ASP A 294 -14.27 -39.63 6.69
C ASP A 294 -15.81 -39.82 6.52
N GLN A 295 -16.29 -41.04 6.74
CA GLN A 295 -17.73 -41.37 6.70
C GLN A 295 -18.49 -40.69 7.85
N ASP A 296 -17.83 -40.58 9.03
CA ASP A 296 -18.36 -39.84 10.17
C ASP A 296 -18.32 -38.34 9.88
N GLU A 297 -19.49 -37.70 9.83
CA GLU A 297 -19.62 -36.29 9.50
C GLU A 297 -18.90 -35.38 10.50
N ASN A 298 -18.93 -35.68 11.79
CA ASN A 298 -18.28 -34.87 12.82
C ASN A 298 -16.76 -34.90 12.65
N ILE A 299 -16.21 -36.08 12.37
CA ILE A 299 -14.78 -36.27 12.15
C ILE A 299 -14.35 -35.55 10.87
N ARG A 300 -15.10 -35.74 9.79
CA ARG A 300 -14.85 -35.04 8.51
C ARG A 300 -14.88 -33.54 8.67
N ARG A 301 -15.84 -32.97 9.34
CA ARG A 301 -15.96 -31.55 9.61
C ARG A 301 -14.77 -31.03 10.44
N ASN A 302 -14.39 -31.77 11.47
CA ASN A 302 -13.26 -31.41 12.32
C ASN A 302 -11.93 -31.40 11.53
N ARG A 303 -11.70 -32.37 10.65
CA ARG A 303 -10.53 -32.43 9.76
C ARG A 303 -10.50 -31.27 8.76
N LEU A 304 -11.66 -30.93 8.16
CA LEU A 304 -11.76 -29.75 7.30
C LEU A 304 -11.55 -28.45 8.08
N ALA A 305 -12.05 -28.34 9.31
CA ALA A 305 -11.78 -27.19 10.18
C ALA A 305 -10.27 -27.03 10.47
N LEU A 306 -9.57 -28.12 10.74
CA LEU A 306 -8.12 -28.14 10.96
C LEU A 306 -7.38 -27.63 9.72
N LEU A 307 -7.73 -28.13 8.53
CA LEU A 307 -7.14 -27.67 7.26
C LEU A 307 -7.47 -26.20 6.97
N PHE A 308 -8.66 -25.75 7.33
CA PHE A 308 -9.00 -24.33 7.17
C PHE A 308 -8.15 -23.41 8.06
N LYS A 309 -7.75 -23.84 9.26
CA LYS A 309 -6.82 -23.09 10.10
C LYS A 309 -5.45 -22.93 9.44
N ILE A 310 -4.99 -23.95 8.70
CA ILE A 310 -3.77 -23.82 7.88
C ILE A 310 -3.94 -22.73 6.83
N LYS A 311 -5.02 -22.79 6.05
CA LYS A 311 -5.32 -21.77 5.05
C LYS A 311 -5.34 -20.38 5.66
N LYS A 312 -5.99 -20.20 6.81
CA LYS A 312 -6.08 -18.94 7.54
C LYS A 312 -4.70 -18.42 7.97
N LEU A 313 -3.83 -19.31 8.44
CA LEU A 313 -2.47 -18.96 8.83
C LEU A 313 -1.64 -18.47 7.64
N PHE A 314 -1.67 -19.19 6.52
CA PHE A 314 -0.98 -18.80 5.30
C PHE A 314 -1.51 -17.47 4.74
N ASN A 315 -2.83 -17.26 4.79
CA ASN A 315 -3.47 -16.03 4.32
C ASN A 315 -3.16 -14.79 5.16
N LYS A 316 -2.45 -14.93 6.29
CA LYS A 316 -1.83 -13.78 6.95
C LYS A 316 -0.77 -13.11 6.06
N PHE A 317 -0.17 -13.85 5.15
CA PHE A 317 0.91 -13.41 4.26
C PHE A 317 0.43 -13.27 2.82
N ALA A 318 -0.06 -14.35 2.23
CA ALA A 318 -0.50 -14.41 0.84
C ALA A 318 -1.43 -15.61 0.58
N ASP A 319 -2.20 -15.55 -0.51
CA ASP A 319 -2.84 -16.74 -1.09
C ASP A 319 -1.84 -17.48 -1.99
N PHE A 320 -1.14 -18.45 -1.41
CA PHE A 320 -0.09 -19.21 -2.11
C PHE A 320 -0.61 -20.05 -3.28
N SER A 321 -1.92 -20.24 -3.43
CA SER A 321 -2.51 -20.92 -4.60
C SER A 321 -2.30 -20.13 -5.91
N LYS A 322 -2.07 -18.82 -5.81
CA LYS A 322 -1.85 -17.92 -6.94
C LYS A 322 -0.38 -17.87 -7.39
N VAL A 323 0.53 -18.37 -6.58
CA VAL A 323 1.97 -18.36 -6.88
C VAL A 323 2.28 -19.39 -7.97
N ILE A 324 3.12 -19.03 -8.92
CA ILE A 324 3.65 -19.94 -9.96
C ILE A 324 4.96 -20.51 -9.44
N SER A 325 5.00 -21.82 -9.25
CA SER A 325 6.18 -22.56 -8.77
C SER A 325 7.00 -23.10 -9.94
#